data_6192fe543302f9e5cbfddcabbc1717af
#
_entry.id   6192fe543302f9e5cbfddcabbc1717af
#
_cell.length_a   1.000
_cell.length_b   1.000
_cell.length_c   1.000
_cell.angle_alpha   90.00
_cell.angle_beta   90.00
_cell.angle_gamma   90.00
#
_symmetry.space_group_name_H-M   'P 1'
#
loop_
_entity.id
_entity.type
_entity.pdbx_description
1 polymer ?
#
loop_
_entity_poly.entity_id
_entity_poly.type
_entity_poly.pdbx_seq_one_letter_code
_entity_poly.pdbx_strand_id
1 'polypeptide(L)'
;MEVERKYDADDATALPDWSALPGVARVGAPEHRELDARYLDTPDGALASALTALRRRTGGPDEGWHVKRSLAAGKHETRWPLGPAAGDDEAIEVPGPVAAELAEIASPPFAEIARIRNSRTAYALTDAQGALVAEFVDDRVTAADLRRGVETRWREWELELGPAAPADPAPLFAAADALVLAAGGRVSASGSKLGRALGH
;
A
#
# COMPACT_ATOMS: atom_id res chain seq x y z
N MET A 1 7.79 3.99 10.68
CA MET A 1 6.32 4.13 10.78
C MET A 1 5.89 4.88 9.53
N GLU A 2 5.05 4.27 8.69
CA GLU A 2 4.52 4.89 7.48
C GLU A 2 3.38 5.85 7.87
N VAL A 3 3.41 7.08 7.35
CA VAL A 3 2.36 8.07 7.51
C VAL A 3 1.86 8.44 6.13
N GLU A 4 0.63 8.05 5.83
CA GLU A 4 0.05 8.16 4.50
C GLU A 4 -1.39 8.70 4.55
N ARG A 5 -1.82 9.28 3.43
CA ARG A 5 -3.22 9.64 3.17
C ARG A 5 -3.66 8.95 1.87
N LYS A 6 -4.86 8.34 1.91
CA LYS A 6 -5.44 7.63 0.76
C LYS A 6 -6.63 8.38 0.21
N TYR A 7 -6.78 8.29 -1.11
CA TYR A 7 -7.85 8.95 -1.85
C TYR A 7 -8.45 8.00 -2.88
N ASP A 8 -9.75 8.13 -3.10
CA ASP A 8 -10.43 7.50 -4.23
C ASP A 8 -10.48 8.46 -5.42
N ALA A 9 -10.24 7.94 -6.61
CA ALA A 9 -10.34 8.66 -7.86
C ALA A 9 -11.08 7.82 -8.89
N ASP A 10 -11.89 8.47 -9.73
CA ASP A 10 -12.47 7.81 -10.88
C ASP A 10 -11.44 7.71 -12.00
N ASP A 11 -11.64 6.80 -12.96
CA ASP A 11 -10.67 6.53 -14.04
C ASP A 11 -10.31 7.78 -14.86
N ALA A 12 -11.27 8.67 -15.07
CA ALA A 12 -11.12 9.90 -15.85
C ALA A 12 -10.64 11.11 -15.01
N THR A 13 -10.51 10.96 -13.69
CA THR A 13 -10.09 12.07 -12.81
C THR A 13 -8.66 12.49 -13.14
N ALA A 14 -8.46 13.78 -13.41
CA ALA A 14 -7.11 14.33 -13.64
C ALA A 14 -6.27 14.28 -12.37
N LEU A 15 -4.95 14.17 -12.50
CA LEU A 15 -4.05 14.24 -11.36
C LEU A 15 -4.13 15.62 -10.71
N PRO A 16 -4.05 15.71 -9.37
CA PRO A 16 -3.90 16.99 -8.67
C PRO A 16 -2.62 17.71 -9.08
N ASP A 17 -2.64 19.03 -9.02
CA ASP A 17 -1.41 19.82 -9.21
C ASP A 17 -0.57 19.83 -7.92
N TRP A 18 0.28 18.83 -7.80
CA TRP A 18 1.15 18.66 -6.64
C TRP A 18 2.24 19.73 -6.52
N SER A 19 2.47 20.56 -7.56
CA SER A 19 3.39 21.69 -7.45
C SER A 19 2.86 22.80 -6.52
N ALA A 20 1.57 22.80 -6.26
CA ALA A 20 0.91 23.70 -5.31
C ALA A 20 0.94 23.20 -3.86
N LEU A 21 1.46 21.99 -3.59
CA LEU A 21 1.54 21.45 -2.23
C LEU A 21 2.63 22.19 -1.42
N PRO A 22 2.33 22.70 -0.22
CA PRO A 22 3.32 23.41 0.60
C PRO A 22 4.58 22.57 0.86
N GLY A 23 5.74 23.19 0.69
CA GLY A 23 7.05 22.53 0.86
C GLY A 23 7.54 21.76 -0.37
N VAL A 24 6.73 21.58 -1.40
CA VAL A 24 7.12 20.95 -2.66
C VAL A 24 7.64 22.02 -3.63
N ALA A 25 8.88 21.88 -4.08
CA ALA A 25 9.47 22.72 -5.10
C ALA A 25 9.55 22.04 -6.47
N ARG A 26 9.50 20.69 -6.50
CA ARG A 26 9.55 19.91 -7.74
C ARG A 26 8.70 18.65 -7.63
N VAL A 27 7.96 18.38 -8.69
CA VAL A 27 7.30 17.08 -8.95
C VAL A 27 8.20 16.28 -9.88
N GLY A 28 8.62 15.09 -9.46
CA GLY A 28 9.48 14.20 -10.24
C GLY A 28 8.79 13.66 -11.49
N ALA A 29 9.57 13.09 -12.39
CA ALA A 29 9.04 12.36 -13.54
C ALA A 29 8.25 11.12 -13.07
N PRO A 30 7.21 10.70 -13.83
CA PRO A 30 6.47 9.49 -13.52
C PRO A 30 7.37 8.25 -13.57
N GLU A 31 7.30 7.42 -12.55
CA GLU A 31 7.93 6.10 -12.48
C GLU A 31 6.85 5.03 -12.48
N HIS A 32 6.85 4.17 -13.50
CA HIS A 32 5.88 3.08 -13.61
C HIS A 32 6.40 1.83 -12.92
N ARG A 33 5.53 1.21 -12.09
CA ARG A 33 5.83 -0.01 -11.33
C ARG A 33 4.65 -0.96 -11.46
N GLU A 34 4.91 -2.21 -11.88
CA GLU A 34 3.92 -3.29 -11.83
C GLU A 34 4.14 -4.08 -10.54
N LEU A 35 3.13 -4.13 -9.70
CA LEU A 35 3.18 -4.77 -8.38
C LEU A 35 2.18 -5.93 -8.35
N ASP A 36 2.61 -7.07 -7.80
CA ASP A 36 1.76 -8.23 -7.57
C ASP A 36 1.93 -8.71 -6.13
N ALA A 37 0.88 -8.55 -5.34
CA ALA A 37 0.86 -8.90 -3.93
C ALA A 37 -0.11 -10.04 -3.67
N ARG A 38 0.39 -11.14 -3.13
CA ARG A 38 -0.37 -12.28 -2.64
C ARG A 38 -0.48 -12.19 -1.13
N TYR A 39 -1.71 -12.15 -0.63
CA TYR A 39 -2.02 -12.06 0.80
C TYR A 39 -2.40 -13.42 1.35
N LEU A 40 -1.84 -13.75 2.51
CA LEU A 40 -2.01 -15.04 3.15
C LEU A 40 -2.59 -14.88 4.55
N ASP A 41 -3.39 -15.85 4.97
CA ASP A 41 -3.89 -15.98 6.33
C ASP A 41 -4.08 -17.47 6.66
N THR A 42 -4.34 -17.76 7.93
CA THR A 42 -4.77 -19.09 8.35
C THR A 42 -6.21 -19.36 7.88
N PRO A 43 -6.64 -20.63 7.78
CA PRO A 43 -8.02 -20.96 7.39
C PRO A 43 -9.10 -20.31 8.26
N ASP A 44 -8.82 -20.10 9.53
CA ASP A 44 -9.72 -19.45 10.51
C ASP A 44 -9.57 -17.92 10.59
N GLY A 45 -8.64 -17.33 9.82
CA GLY A 45 -8.45 -15.87 9.74
C GLY A 45 -7.77 -15.27 10.98
N ALA A 46 -6.85 -16.00 11.60
CA ALA A 46 -6.18 -15.55 12.82
C ALA A 46 -5.41 -14.24 12.63
N LEU A 47 -4.74 -14.05 11.48
CA LEU A 47 -4.01 -12.81 11.21
C LEU A 47 -4.97 -11.62 11.08
N ALA A 48 -6.04 -11.75 10.31
CA ALA A 48 -7.04 -10.70 10.15
C ALA A 48 -7.67 -10.33 11.50
N SER A 49 -7.99 -11.33 12.34
CA SER A 49 -8.53 -11.13 13.69
C SER A 49 -7.57 -10.35 14.61
N ALA A 50 -6.27 -10.51 14.39
CA ALA A 50 -5.21 -9.79 15.10
C ALA A 50 -4.79 -8.48 14.39
N LEU A 51 -5.61 -7.95 13.45
CA LEU A 51 -5.32 -6.75 12.66
C LEU A 51 -3.93 -6.80 11.99
N THR A 52 -3.54 -7.99 11.57
CA THR A 52 -2.24 -8.29 10.94
C THR A 52 -2.46 -8.75 9.51
N ALA A 53 -1.65 -8.29 8.59
CA ALA A 53 -1.63 -8.73 7.20
C ALA A 53 -0.26 -9.31 6.85
N LEU A 54 -0.25 -10.51 6.28
CA LEU A 54 0.92 -11.15 5.69
C LEU A 54 0.80 -11.08 4.17
N ARG A 55 1.82 -10.54 3.51
CA ARG A 55 1.87 -10.54 2.04
C ARG A 55 3.25 -10.89 1.51
N ARG A 56 3.27 -11.55 0.35
CA ARG A 56 4.42 -11.64 -0.54
C ARG A 56 4.16 -10.71 -1.72
N ARG A 57 5.05 -9.76 -1.97
CA ARG A 57 4.94 -8.82 -3.09
C ARG A 57 6.12 -8.93 -4.02
N THR A 58 5.86 -8.99 -5.31
CA THR A 58 6.85 -8.87 -6.38
C THR A 58 6.68 -7.53 -7.09
N GLY A 59 7.76 -7.05 -7.68
CA GLY A 59 7.82 -5.76 -8.38
C GLY A 59 7.96 -4.56 -7.45
N GLY A 60 8.56 -3.50 -8.00
CA GLY A 60 8.85 -2.27 -7.27
C GLY A 60 10.09 -2.37 -6.37
N PRO A 61 10.52 -1.23 -5.80
CA PRO A 61 11.77 -1.14 -5.02
C PRO A 61 11.70 -1.86 -3.66
N ASP A 62 10.50 -2.15 -3.19
CA ASP A 62 10.22 -2.78 -1.90
C ASP A 62 9.57 -4.16 -2.05
N GLU A 63 9.97 -4.92 -3.08
CA GLU A 63 9.56 -6.31 -3.23
C GLU A 63 10.05 -7.16 -2.05
N GLY A 64 9.25 -8.15 -1.64
CA GLY A 64 9.57 -8.97 -0.48
C GLY A 64 8.35 -9.54 0.23
N TRP A 65 8.64 -10.11 1.40
CA TRP A 65 7.65 -10.49 2.38
C TRP A 65 7.39 -9.34 3.34
N HIS A 66 6.14 -9.12 3.68
CA HIS A 66 5.73 -8.03 4.56
C HIS A 66 4.74 -8.53 5.60
N VAL A 67 4.99 -8.18 6.85
CA VAL A 67 4.02 -8.31 7.93
C VAL A 67 3.64 -6.91 8.37
N LYS A 68 2.38 -6.52 8.14
CA LYS A 68 1.82 -5.22 8.57
C LYS A 68 0.89 -5.44 9.74
N ARG A 69 1.13 -4.76 10.85
CA ARG A 69 0.30 -4.78 12.06
C ARG A 69 -0.32 -3.41 12.30
N SER A 70 -1.63 -3.37 12.52
CA SER A 70 -2.32 -2.15 12.95
C SER A 70 -2.38 -2.15 14.48
N LEU A 71 -1.59 -1.30 15.10
CA LEU A 71 -1.50 -1.16 16.55
C LEU A 71 -2.15 0.16 16.98
N ALA A 72 -2.49 0.30 18.26
CA ALA A 72 -3.01 1.55 18.81
C ALA A 72 -2.07 2.76 18.58
N ALA A 73 -0.77 2.51 18.51
CA ALA A 73 0.27 3.52 18.25
C ALA A 73 0.51 3.81 16.77
N GLY A 74 -0.18 3.13 15.83
CA GLY A 74 -0.02 3.29 14.39
C GLY A 74 0.29 1.97 13.67
N LYS A 75 0.60 2.07 12.38
CA LYS A 75 0.94 0.90 11.54
C LYS A 75 2.43 0.58 11.66
N HIS A 76 2.74 -0.67 11.98
CA HIS A 76 4.10 -1.21 12.00
C HIS A 76 4.27 -2.21 10.84
N GLU A 77 5.36 -2.11 10.10
CA GLU A 77 5.70 -3.04 9.02
C GLU A 77 7.09 -3.64 9.25
N THR A 78 7.18 -4.97 9.16
CA THR A 78 8.43 -5.72 9.10
C THR A 78 8.57 -6.32 7.71
N ARG A 79 9.80 -6.32 7.14
CA ARG A 79 10.07 -6.76 5.76
C ARG A 79 11.20 -7.78 5.72
N TRP A 80 11.07 -8.75 4.79
CA TRP A 80 12.11 -9.73 4.45
C TRP A 80 12.23 -9.85 2.94
N PRO A 81 13.42 -10.21 2.42
CA PRO A 81 13.60 -10.43 0.99
C PRO A 81 12.74 -11.60 0.50
N LEU A 82 12.44 -11.63 -0.80
CA LEU A 82 11.60 -12.67 -1.44
C LEU A 82 12.13 -14.09 -1.24
N GLY A 83 13.44 -14.25 -1.13
CA GLY A 83 14.08 -15.57 -1.20
C GLY A 83 14.18 -16.11 -2.62
N PRO A 84 14.49 -17.40 -2.79
CA PRO A 84 14.52 -18.04 -4.11
C PRO A 84 13.17 -17.88 -4.83
N ALA A 85 13.22 -17.68 -6.16
CA ALA A 85 12.01 -17.55 -6.98
C ALA A 85 11.17 -18.83 -6.89
N ALA A 86 9.94 -18.71 -6.40
CA ALA A 86 8.91 -19.73 -6.59
C ALA A 86 8.20 -19.45 -7.93
N GLY A 87 7.83 -20.49 -8.67
CA GLY A 87 7.03 -20.35 -9.89
C GLY A 87 5.68 -19.70 -9.59
N ASP A 88 5.09 -19.04 -10.58
CA ASP A 88 3.81 -18.32 -10.40
C ASP A 88 2.65 -19.25 -10.00
N ASP A 89 2.74 -20.54 -10.29
CA ASP A 89 1.72 -21.55 -10.01
C ASP A 89 2.06 -22.45 -8.79
N GLU A 90 3.19 -22.22 -8.12
CA GLU A 90 3.55 -22.98 -6.93
C GLU A 90 2.85 -22.43 -5.68
N ALA A 91 2.48 -23.34 -4.79
CA ALA A 91 1.99 -22.96 -3.47
C ALA A 91 3.05 -22.12 -2.74
N ILE A 92 2.62 -20.97 -2.21
CA ILE A 92 3.53 -20.05 -1.54
C ILE A 92 3.90 -20.65 -0.17
N GLU A 93 5.13 -21.00 0.00
CA GLU A 93 5.68 -21.37 1.30
C GLU A 93 6.17 -20.13 2.05
N VAL A 94 5.65 -19.92 3.26
CA VAL A 94 6.06 -18.78 4.11
C VAL A 94 7.43 -19.11 4.72
N PRO A 95 8.47 -18.27 4.49
CA PRO A 95 9.80 -18.52 5.03
C PRO A 95 9.82 -18.61 6.56
N GLY A 96 10.68 -19.46 7.12
CA GLY A 96 10.82 -19.66 8.55
C GLY A 96 10.93 -18.38 9.38
N PRO A 97 11.77 -17.40 9.01
CA PRO A 97 11.84 -16.11 9.72
C PRO A 97 10.54 -15.30 9.72
N VAL A 98 9.76 -15.36 8.63
CA VAL A 98 8.46 -14.70 8.54
C VAL A 98 7.43 -15.41 9.40
N ALA A 99 7.41 -16.75 9.35
CA ALA A 99 6.53 -17.56 10.20
C ALA A 99 6.84 -17.37 11.70
N ALA A 100 8.11 -17.24 12.06
CA ALA A 100 8.54 -16.97 13.43
C ALA A 100 8.04 -15.61 13.96
N GLU A 101 8.01 -14.58 13.12
CA GLU A 101 7.43 -13.26 13.47
C GLU A 101 5.94 -13.34 13.80
N LEU A 102 5.24 -14.32 13.21
CA LEU A 102 3.79 -14.51 13.38
C LEU A 102 3.43 -15.53 14.47
N ALA A 103 4.41 -16.24 15.05
CA ALA A 103 4.18 -17.42 15.89
C ALA A 103 3.31 -17.17 17.13
N GLU A 104 3.30 -15.96 17.67
CA GLU A 104 2.43 -15.57 18.79
C GLU A 104 0.97 -15.34 18.38
N ILE A 105 0.69 -15.16 17.07
CA ILE A 105 -0.64 -14.85 16.53
C ILE A 105 -1.20 -16.05 15.80
N ALA A 106 -0.39 -16.70 14.95
CA ALA A 106 -0.83 -17.74 14.04
C ALA A 106 0.31 -18.72 13.73
N SER A 107 -0.07 -19.97 13.47
CA SER A 107 0.85 -21.02 13.01
C SER A 107 0.41 -21.55 11.64
N PRO A 108 1.31 -22.06 10.80
CA PRO A 108 0.94 -22.70 9.54
C PRO A 108 -0.12 -23.81 9.73
N PRO A 109 -0.94 -24.09 8.70
CA PRO A 109 -0.76 -23.66 7.32
C PRO A 109 -1.31 -22.26 7.05
N PHE A 110 -0.60 -21.51 6.21
CA PHE A 110 -1.08 -20.26 5.63
C PHE A 110 -1.56 -20.52 4.20
N ALA A 111 -2.69 -19.96 3.82
CA ALA A 111 -3.28 -20.07 2.50
C ALA A 111 -3.50 -18.68 1.90
N GLU A 112 -3.44 -18.58 0.58
CA GLU A 112 -3.74 -17.34 -0.11
C GLU A 112 -5.23 -16.99 0.06
N ILE A 113 -5.48 -15.75 0.46
CA ILE A 113 -6.83 -15.22 0.66
C ILE A 113 -7.20 -14.16 -0.37
N ALA A 114 -6.19 -13.44 -0.88
CA ALA A 114 -6.37 -12.41 -1.91
C ALA A 114 -5.11 -12.24 -2.76
N ARG A 115 -5.29 -11.86 -4.02
CA ARG A 115 -4.22 -11.38 -4.89
C ARG A 115 -4.54 -9.98 -5.36
N ILE A 116 -3.61 -9.05 -5.20
CA ILE A 116 -3.77 -7.66 -5.60
C ILE A 116 -2.66 -7.30 -6.58
N ARG A 117 -3.06 -7.06 -7.84
CA ARG A 117 -2.19 -6.53 -8.89
C ARG A 117 -2.43 -5.05 -9.02
N ASN A 118 -1.35 -4.30 -9.13
CA ASN A 118 -1.41 -2.86 -9.11
C ASN A 118 -0.44 -2.26 -10.13
N SER A 119 -0.99 -1.61 -11.16
CA SER A 119 -0.21 -0.76 -12.05
C SER A 119 -0.11 0.61 -11.40
N ARG A 120 1.08 0.93 -10.89
CA ARG A 120 1.40 2.13 -10.10
C ARG A 120 2.18 3.12 -10.95
N THR A 121 1.80 4.38 -10.89
CA THR A 121 2.64 5.49 -11.33
C THR A 121 3.04 6.32 -10.13
N ALA A 122 4.32 6.36 -9.79
CA ALA A 122 4.85 7.07 -8.64
C ALA A 122 5.49 8.41 -9.05
N TYR A 123 5.36 9.42 -8.18
CA TYR A 123 5.93 10.75 -8.35
C TYR A 123 6.61 11.17 -7.05
N ALA A 124 7.92 11.43 -7.10
CA ALA A 124 8.65 12.00 -5.98
C ALA A 124 8.35 13.49 -5.87
N LEU A 125 7.86 13.94 -4.72
CA LEU A 125 7.62 15.34 -4.41
C LEU A 125 8.77 15.83 -3.53
N THR A 126 9.62 16.72 -4.06
CA THR A 126 10.84 17.14 -3.38
C THR A 126 10.82 18.64 -3.08
N ASP A 127 11.54 19.01 -2.01
CA ASP A 127 11.79 20.41 -1.66
C ASP A 127 12.85 21.08 -2.59
N ALA A 128 13.20 22.33 -2.30
CA ALA A 128 14.18 23.10 -3.06
C ALA A 128 15.60 22.54 -2.95
N GLN A 129 15.89 21.73 -1.93
CA GLN A 129 17.16 21.05 -1.70
C GLN A 129 17.21 19.66 -2.36
N GLY A 130 16.08 19.20 -2.92
CA GLY A 130 15.94 17.88 -3.53
C GLY A 130 15.62 16.78 -2.52
N ALA A 131 15.32 17.09 -1.26
CA ALA A 131 14.94 16.12 -0.25
C ALA A 131 13.46 15.72 -0.43
N LEU A 132 13.15 14.44 -0.22
CA LEU A 132 11.81 13.88 -0.43
C LEU A 132 10.85 14.33 0.67
N VAL A 133 9.88 15.17 0.30
CA VAL A 133 8.78 15.61 1.17
C VAL A 133 7.69 14.55 1.22
N ALA A 134 7.31 14.01 0.07
CA ALA A 134 6.32 12.94 -0.04
C ALA A 134 6.50 12.15 -1.35
N GLU A 135 6.03 10.91 -1.40
CA GLU A 135 5.76 10.19 -2.63
C GLU A 135 4.25 10.20 -2.88
N PHE A 136 3.84 10.65 -4.06
CA PHE A 136 2.47 10.49 -4.54
C PHE A 136 2.41 9.33 -5.50
N VAL A 137 1.39 8.48 -5.37
CA VAL A 137 1.17 7.38 -6.30
C VAL A 137 -0.25 7.38 -6.84
N ASP A 138 -0.37 7.06 -8.14
CA ASP A 138 -1.61 6.79 -8.85
C ASP A 138 -1.67 5.28 -9.14
N ASP A 139 -2.58 4.60 -8.48
CA ASP A 139 -2.72 3.15 -8.49
C ASP A 139 -3.97 2.71 -9.25
N ARG A 140 -3.79 1.87 -10.27
CA ARG A 140 -4.86 1.11 -10.92
C ARG A 140 -4.83 -0.32 -10.40
N VAL A 141 -5.80 -0.64 -9.57
CA VAL A 141 -5.83 -1.88 -8.80
C VAL A 141 -6.78 -2.90 -9.41
N THR A 142 -6.33 -4.14 -9.54
CA THR A 142 -7.16 -5.33 -9.77
C THR A 142 -6.94 -6.27 -8.59
N ALA A 143 -8.01 -6.55 -7.84
CA ALA A 143 -7.96 -7.38 -6.65
C ALA A 143 -8.91 -8.56 -6.78
N ALA A 144 -8.41 -9.75 -6.46
CA ALA A 144 -9.19 -10.98 -6.37
C ALA A 144 -9.30 -11.42 -4.91
N ASP A 145 -10.52 -11.52 -4.41
CA ASP A 145 -10.84 -12.27 -3.19
C ASP A 145 -10.92 -13.76 -3.55
N LEU A 146 -9.92 -14.53 -3.15
CA LEU A 146 -9.82 -15.95 -3.52
C LEU A 146 -10.78 -16.83 -2.71
N ARG A 147 -11.24 -16.38 -1.55
CA ARG A 147 -12.22 -17.10 -0.71
C ARG A 147 -13.62 -17.02 -1.32
N ARG A 148 -13.96 -15.86 -1.91
CA ARG A 148 -15.30 -15.60 -2.49
C ARG A 148 -15.34 -15.75 -4.00
N GLY A 149 -14.20 -15.85 -4.67
CA GLY A 149 -14.10 -15.89 -6.13
C GLY A 149 -14.55 -14.58 -6.79
N VAL A 150 -14.35 -13.44 -6.13
CA VAL A 150 -14.78 -12.11 -6.62
C VAL A 150 -13.58 -11.29 -7.03
N GLU A 151 -13.64 -10.71 -8.23
CA GLU A 151 -12.65 -9.74 -8.70
C GLU A 151 -13.25 -8.34 -8.67
N THR A 152 -12.48 -7.38 -8.17
CA THR A 152 -12.84 -5.95 -8.13
C THR A 152 -11.74 -5.11 -8.73
N ARG A 153 -12.10 -3.96 -9.29
CA ARG A 153 -11.15 -3.00 -9.87
C ARG A 153 -11.48 -1.60 -9.41
N TRP A 154 -10.43 -0.81 -9.13
CA TRP A 154 -10.58 0.60 -8.79
C TRP A 154 -9.30 1.36 -9.07
N ARG A 155 -9.41 2.68 -9.04
CA ARG A 155 -8.29 3.59 -9.02
C ARG A 155 -8.24 4.27 -7.66
N GLU A 156 -7.05 4.37 -7.09
CA GLU A 156 -6.83 5.12 -5.85
C GLU A 156 -5.51 5.86 -5.92
N TRP A 157 -5.41 6.89 -5.11
CA TRP A 157 -4.18 7.64 -4.91
C TRP A 157 -3.71 7.50 -3.47
N GLU A 158 -2.39 7.53 -3.28
CA GLU A 158 -1.78 7.58 -1.96
C GLU A 158 -0.76 8.71 -1.93
N LEU A 159 -0.69 9.42 -0.81
CA LEU A 159 0.35 10.39 -0.50
C LEU A 159 1.06 9.90 0.75
N GLU A 160 2.28 9.38 0.60
CA GLU A 160 3.11 8.89 1.68
C GLU A 160 4.18 9.92 2.02
N LEU A 161 4.34 10.24 3.30
CA LEU A 161 5.31 11.23 3.76
C LEU A 161 6.74 10.72 3.65
N GLY A 162 7.60 11.54 3.07
CA GLY A 162 9.04 11.31 3.00
C GLY A 162 9.79 11.85 4.22
N PRO A 163 11.11 11.60 4.27
CA PRO A 163 11.94 12.02 5.41
C PRO A 163 12.07 13.55 5.59
N ALA A 164 11.78 14.34 4.55
CA ALA A 164 11.77 15.80 4.61
C ALA A 164 10.36 16.39 4.88
N ALA A 165 9.37 15.54 5.19
CA ALA A 165 8.06 16.02 5.58
C ALA A 165 8.11 16.84 6.88
N PRO A 166 7.20 17.81 7.07
CA PRO A 166 7.16 18.58 8.31
C PRO A 166 6.85 17.69 9.52
N ALA A 167 7.38 18.05 10.70
CA ALA A 167 7.16 17.31 11.94
C ALA A 167 5.67 17.25 12.32
N ASP A 168 4.89 18.31 12.04
CA ASP A 168 3.42 18.27 12.06
C ASP A 168 2.92 18.12 10.62
N PRO A 169 2.42 16.93 10.21
CA PRO A 169 1.94 16.70 8.86
C PRO A 169 0.51 17.18 8.62
N ALA A 170 -0.22 17.61 9.65
CA ALA A 170 -1.64 17.95 9.51
C ALA A 170 -1.89 19.08 8.50
N PRO A 171 -1.13 20.19 8.47
CA PRO A 171 -1.31 21.23 7.47
C PRO A 171 -1.01 20.76 6.04
N LEU A 172 -0.02 19.88 5.86
CA LEU A 172 0.34 19.33 4.56
C LEU A 172 -0.79 18.43 4.03
N PHE A 173 -1.33 17.55 4.88
CA PHE A 173 -2.48 16.72 4.48
C PHE A 173 -3.74 17.53 4.22
N ALA A 174 -3.99 18.60 4.97
CA ALA A 174 -5.12 19.48 4.69
C ALA A 174 -5.00 20.17 3.31
N ALA A 175 -3.79 20.59 2.94
CA ALA A 175 -3.54 21.13 1.61
C ALA A 175 -3.69 20.06 0.51
N ALA A 176 -3.18 18.84 0.75
CA ALA A 176 -3.33 17.71 -0.17
C ALA A 176 -4.81 17.34 -0.38
N ASP A 177 -5.61 17.28 0.70
CA ASP A 177 -7.05 17.03 0.63
C ASP A 177 -7.76 18.07 -0.27
N ALA A 178 -7.39 19.36 -0.13
CA ALA A 178 -7.95 20.42 -0.96
C ALA A 178 -7.59 20.29 -2.45
N LEU A 179 -6.33 19.94 -2.75
CA LEU A 179 -5.87 19.71 -4.14
C LEU A 179 -6.58 18.50 -4.77
N VAL A 180 -6.72 17.42 -4.01
CA VAL A 180 -7.43 16.21 -4.46
C VAL A 180 -8.90 16.50 -4.73
N LEU A 181 -9.56 17.22 -3.82
CA LEU A 181 -10.96 17.60 -3.99
C LEU A 181 -11.15 18.51 -5.22
N ALA A 182 -10.26 19.47 -5.43
CA ALA A 182 -10.29 20.34 -6.60
C ALA A 182 -10.11 19.57 -7.93
N ALA A 183 -9.33 18.48 -7.91
CA ALA A 183 -9.16 17.59 -9.05
C ALA A 183 -10.35 16.63 -9.28
N GLY A 184 -11.28 16.54 -8.32
CA GLY A 184 -12.45 15.62 -8.38
C GLY A 184 -12.25 14.29 -7.67
N GLY A 185 -11.16 14.13 -6.92
CA GLY A 185 -10.96 12.99 -6.02
C GLY A 185 -11.60 13.23 -4.65
N ARG A 186 -11.51 12.24 -3.78
CA ARG A 186 -12.05 12.31 -2.41
C ARG A 186 -11.18 11.50 -1.45
N VAL A 187 -11.16 11.86 -0.19
CA VAL A 187 -10.49 11.07 0.86
C VAL A 187 -11.14 9.68 0.91
N SER A 188 -10.33 8.62 0.87
CA SER A 188 -10.81 7.25 0.87
C SER A 188 -11.34 6.86 2.26
N ALA A 189 -12.48 6.17 2.28
CA ALA A 189 -12.99 5.53 3.47
C ALA A 189 -12.28 4.20 3.79
N SER A 190 -11.56 3.63 2.81
CA SER A 190 -10.87 2.35 2.97
C SER A 190 -9.50 2.54 3.63
N GLY A 191 -9.26 1.82 4.72
CA GLY A 191 -7.98 1.83 5.43
C GLY A 191 -6.85 1.06 4.73
N SER A 192 -7.20 0.13 3.81
CA SER A 192 -6.21 -0.70 3.10
C SER A 192 -6.78 -1.32 1.82
N LYS A 193 -5.88 -1.58 0.84
CA LYS A 193 -6.24 -2.33 -0.37
C LYS A 193 -6.79 -3.73 -0.07
N LEU A 194 -6.21 -4.42 0.92
CA LEU A 194 -6.68 -5.74 1.35
C LEU A 194 -8.10 -5.68 1.91
N GLY A 195 -8.37 -4.76 2.83
CA GLY A 195 -9.72 -4.58 3.38
C GLY A 195 -10.75 -4.32 2.27
N ARG A 196 -10.44 -3.40 1.35
CA ARG A 196 -11.30 -3.11 0.19
C ARG A 196 -11.51 -4.34 -0.70
N ALA A 197 -10.46 -5.12 -0.97
CA ALA A 197 -10.55 -6.35 -1.77
C ALA A 197 -11.46 -7.40 -1.12
N LEU A 198 -11.46 -7.50 0.21
CA LEU A 198 -12.28 -8.45 0.98
C LEU A 198 -13.68 -7.89 1.33
N GLY A 199 -14.01 -6.65 0.95
CA GLY A 199 -15.33 -6.05 1.13
C GLY A 199 -15.56 -5.42 2.52
N HIS A 200 -14.48 -4.96 3.17
CA HIS A 200 -14.49 -4.27 4.45
C HIS A 200 -14.30 -2.76 4.31
#